data_3d2f9a76496e2374635720585eead0b4
#
_entry.id   3d2f9a76496e2374635720585eead0b4
#
_cell.length_a   1.000
_cell.length_b   1.000
_cell.length_c   1.000
_cell.angle_alpha   90.00
_cell.angle_beta   90.00
_cell.angle_gamma   90.00
#
_symmetry.space_group_name_H-M   'P 1'
#
loop_
_entity.id
_entity.type
_entity.pdbx_description
1 polymer ?
#
loop_
_entity_poly.entity_id
_entity_poly.type
_entity_poly.pdbx_seq_one_letter_code
_entity_poly.pdbx_strand_id
1 'polypeptide(L)'
;MAEYIAPLRDIRFVLEHLVDLASITELPPFEHVDADGVYAVLEENARLMEERVAPLNRVGDLQGSVRNDDGTVTTPEGFKEAYRAYVDGGWGAVPFPPEYGGGAFPWLVGVALQEIMTSANMSFSMLPLLNQGALDMLLHHASEEQREVYLPKMVTGEWTGTMNLTEPQAGSDVGALTTKAVPQDDGTYRITGTKIFITYGEHDMSDNIVHLVLARTPTAPPGTKGISCFIVPKYLVNDDGSLGERNDVTCVSIEHKMGIKASPTCVLSYGEKGEGAVGYLIGEENAGMRYMFTMMNNARLSVGLQGLSIAERAYQMAVEYAKERRQGRAPGAPAGEQSAIVDHPDVRRMLLTMRASIGALRGIIYANAAAMDRASRHADEEVRRGAQELVELLTPVSKGWGTDLGVELTSVGLQVFGGMGYIEETGIAQHFRDARIAPIYEGTNGIQAMDLVGRKLPMRAGGAVADYLGYIESTVAKLAEAGDELASIHTALADGLASLRTATDWLLAHGLADPSDALAGATPYLRLFSVVTGGWVMGLQALAARQLLADGTGDKAAHEEKLLDARFFCEQILPQAAALVPAVTATNRDLAAAVF
;
A
#
# COMPACT_ATOMS: atom_id res chain seq x y z
N MET A 1 12.11 -16.02 -17.71
CA MET A 1 11.25 -14.89 -17.28
C MET A 1 12.10 -13.64 -17.34
N ALA A 2 11.51 -12.50 -17.72
CA ALA A 2 12.24 -11.24 -17.65
C ALA A 2 12.77 -11.01 -16.24
N GLU A 3 14.03 -10.60 -16.12
CA GLU A 3 14.62 -10.21 -14.84
C GLU A 3 13.89 -9.00 -14.28
N TYR A 4 13.75 -8.93 -12.97
CA TYR A 4 13.25 -7.73 -12.31
C TYR A 4 14.33 -6.66 -12.32
N ILE A 5 13.95 -5.44 -12.67
CA ILE A 5 14.80 -4.26 -12.58
C ILE A 5 14.04 -3.20 -11.78
N ALA A 6 14.64 -2.71 -10.71
CA ALA A 6 14.03 -1.68 -9.88
C ALA A 6 13.83 -0.38 -10.69
N PRO A 7 12.65 0.26 -10.64
CA PRO A 7 12.34 1.44 -11.45
C PRO A 7 12.96 2.72 -10.86
N LEU A 8 14.26 2.70 -10.55
CA LEU A 8 14.97 3.77 -9.85
C LEU A 8 14.88 5.11 -10.57
N ARG A 9 14.90 5.13 -11.91
CA ARG A 9 14.76 6.36 -12.70
C ARG A 9 13.42 7.06 -12.41
N ASP A 10 12.34 6.29 -12.40
CA ASP A 10 10.99 6.82 -12.18
C ASP A 10 10.76 7.20 -10.71
N ILE A 11 11.31 6.43 -9.78
CA ILE A 11 11.33 6.74 -8.35
C ILE A 11 12.06 8.07 -8.11
N ARG A 12 13.28 8.23 -8.63
CA ARG A 12 14.05 9.48 -8.52
C ARG A 12 13.30 10.68 -9.07
N PHE A 13 12.70 10.54 -10.27
CA PHE A 13 11.94 11.63 -10.88
C PHE A 13 10.82 12.11 -9.96
N VAL A 14 10.07 11.20 -9.35
CA VAL A 14 8.99 11.56 -8.42
C VAL A 14 9.54 12.20 -7.14
N LEU A 15 10.61 11.64 -6.57
CA LEU A 15 11.25 12.17 -5.36
C LEU A 15 11.77 13.61 -5.56
N GLU A 16 12.46 13.88 -6.68
CA GLU A 16 13.06 15.18 -6.96
C GLU A 16 12.03 16.22 -7.41
N HIS A 17 11.15 15.84 -8.32
CA HIS A 17 10.39 16.83 -9.10
C HIS A 17 8.90 16.87 -8.75
N LEU A 18 8.36 15.90 -8.03
CA LEU A 18 6.97 15.91 -7.62
C LEU A 18 6.79 16.21 -6.13
N VAL A 19 7.56 15.53 -5.27
CA VAL A 19 7.37 15.63 -3.81
C VAL A 19 8.42 16.49 -3.11
N ASP A 20 9.44 16.96 -3.84
CA ASP A 20 10.50 17.82 -3.32
C ASP A 20 11.24 17.18 -2.13
N LEU A 21 11.99 16.11 -2.43
CA LEU A 21 12.77 15.36 -1.45
C LEU A 21 13.66 16.28 -0.60
N ALA A 22 14.23 17.34 -1.20
CA ALA A 22 15.09 18.28 -0.48
C ALA A 22 14.35 18.92 0.70
N SER A 23 13.12 19.39 0.48
CA SER A 23 12.29 19.97 1.56
C SER A 23 11.89 18.94 2.64
N ILE A 24 11.85 17.66 2.31
CA ILE A 24 11.58 16.59 3.30
C ILE A 24 12.83 16.31 4.14
N THR A 25 14.00 16.23 3.53
CA THR A 25 15.26 15.98 4.26
C THR A 25 15.69 17.15 5.16
N GLU A 26 15.16 18.36 4.94
CA GLU A 26 15.33 19.50 5.84
C GLU A 26 14.48 19.43 7.12
N LEU A 27 13.51 18.52 7.19
CA LEU A 27 12.65 18.37 8.38
C LEU A 27 13.39 17.63 9.51
N PRO A 28 13.26 18.07 10.79
CA PRO A 28 13.80 17.31 11.92
C PRO A 28 13.12 15.92 12.05
N PRO A 29 13.85 14.85 12.31
CA PRO A 29 15.30 14.72 12.55
C PRO A 29 16.10 14.28 11.32
N PHE A 30 15.68 14.65 10.11
CA PHE A 30 16.22 14.12 8.85
C PHE A 30 17.43 14.87 8.32
N GLU A 31 17.93 15.92 9.01
CA GLU A 31 19.00 16.82 8.54
C GLU A 31 20.36 16.11 8.30
N HIS A 32 20.50 14.88 8.77
CA HIS A 32 21.67 14.04 8.51
C HIS A 32 21.59 13.28 7.17
N VAL A 33 20.43 13.35 6.48
CA VAL A 33 20.14 12.66 5.22
C VAL A 33 20.14 13.68 4.09
N ASP A 34 20.92 13.46 3.04
CA ASP A 34 20.86 14.22 1.80
C ASP A 34 20.32 13.36 0.64
N ALA A 35 20.06 13.98 -0.49
CA ALA A 35 19.51 13.31 -1.66
C ALA A 35 20.46 12.21 -2.19
N ASP A 36 21.77 12.44 -2.18
CA ASP A 36 22.76 11.47 -2.66
C ASP A 36 22.78 10.24 -1.75
N GLY A 37 22.68 10.42 -0.43
CA GLY A 37 22.54 9.34 0.54
C GLY A 37 21.26 8.53 0.34
N VAL A 38 20.14 9.20 0.07
CA VAL A 38 18.87 8.51 -0.26
C VAL A 38 19.04 7.65 -1.52
N TYR A 39 19.63 8.19 -2.58
CA TYR A 39 19.81 7.44 -3.84
C TYR A 39 20.76 6.25 -3.66
N ALA A 40 21.85 6.41 -2.91
CA ALA A 40 22.75 5.31 -2.59
C ALA A 40 22.05 4.17 -1.82
N VAL A 41 21.18 4.51 -0.86
CA VAL A 41 20.35 3.55 -0.12
C VAL A 41 19.38 2.82 -1.05
N LEU A 42 18.72 3.54 -1.97
CA LEU A 42 17.79 2.94 -2.93
C LEU A 42 18.51 2.01 -3.93
N GLU A 43 19.69 2.39 -4.42
CA GLU A 43 20.49 1.56 -5.35
C GLU A 43 20.98 0.28 -4.69
N GLU A 44 21.44 0.35 -3.45
CA GLU A 44 21.93 -0.82 -2.70
C GLU A 44 20.78 -1.78 -2.36
N ASN A 45 19.60 -1.22 -1.96
CA ASN A 45 18.42 -2.03 -1.76
C ASN A 45 17.95 -2.70 -3.05
N ALA A 46 17.93 -1.95 -4.17
CA ALA A 46 17.56 -2.50 -5.47
C ALA A 46 18.42 -3.71 -5.83
N ARG A 47 19.75 -3.62 -5.62
CA ARG A 47 20.67 -4.74 -5.87
C ARG A 47 20.31 -5.98 -5.04
N LEU A 48 20.05 -5.82 -3.75
CA LEU A 48 19.63 -6.95 -2.91
C LEU A 48 18.32 -7.56 -3.41
N MET A 49 17.35 -6.71 -3.75
CA MET A 49 16.02 -7.16 -4.20
C MET A 49 16.08 -7.86 -5.55
N GLU A 50 16.87 -7.36 -6.49
CA GLU A 50 17.07 -7.96 -7.81
C GLU A 50 17.81 -9.31 -7.74
N GLU A 51 18.90 -9.37 -6.96
CA GLU A 51 19.76 -10.55 -6.90
C GLU A 51 19.25 -11.66 -5.99
N ARG A 52 18.58 -11.32 -4.87
CA ARG A 52 18.23 -12.27 -3.81
C ARG A 52 16.74 -12.52 -3.65
N VAL A 53 15.89 -11.50 -3.82
CA VAL A 53 14.48 -11.59 -3.49
C VAL A 53 13.61 -11.87 -4.71
N ALA A 54 13.87 -11.20 -5.84
CA ALA A 54 13.10 -11.39 -7.07
C ALA A 54 13.17 -12.82 -7.63
N PRO A 55 14.32 -13.53 -7.62
CA PRO A 55 14.38 -14.93 -8.07
C PRO A 55 13.45 -15.85 -7.27
N LEU A 56 13.19 -15.53 -5.99
CA LEU A 56 12.35 -16.34 -5.11
C LEU A 56 10.83 -16.14 -5.36
N ASN A 57 10.42 -15.13 -6.15
CA ASN A 57 9.01 -14.87 -6.38
C ASN A 57 8.28 -16.07 -7.00
N ARG A 58 8.89 -16.69 -8.03
CA ARG A 58 8.33 -17.89 -8.67
C ARG A 58 8.46 -19.13 -7.80
N VAL A 59 9.57 -19.28 -7.09
CA VAL A 59 9.78 -20.38 -6.14
C VAL A 59 8.67 -20.38 -5.09
N GLY A 60 8.37 -19.19 -4.53
CA GLY A 60 7.32 -19.00 -3.54
C GLY A 60 5.91 -19.35 -4.04
N ASP A 61 5.57 -19.01 -5.30
CA ASP A 61 4.26 -19.36 -5.88
C ASP A 61 4.11 -20.87 -6.13
N LEU A 62 5.19 -21.54 -6.52
CA LEU A 62 5.17 -22.97 -6.82
C LEU A 62 5.18 -23.84 -5.56
N GLN A 63 5.97 -23.48 -4.56
CA GLN A 63 6.11 -24.26 -3.33
C GLN A 63 5.05 -23.90 -2.28
N GLY A 64 4.79 -22.60 -2.09
CA GLY A 64 3.99 -22.10 -0.97
C GLY A 64 4.64 -22.36 0.39
N SER A 65 4.06 -21.80 1.45
CA SER A 65 4.42 -22.15 2.83
C SER A 65 3.68 -23.41 3.28
N VAL A 66 4.29 -24.17 4.17
CA VAL A 66 3.77 -25.48 4.63
C VAL A 66 3.66 -25.45 6.16
N ARG A 67 2.46 -25.78 6.68
CA ARG A 67 2.28 -26.04 8.11
C ARG A 67 2.68 -27.47 8.43
N ASN A 68 3.52 -27.63 9.44
CA ASN A 68 3.98 -28.92 9.95
C ASN A 68 3.01 -29.47 11.02
N ASP A 69 3.11 -30.77 11.32
CA ASP A 69 2.25 -31.43 12.29
C ASP A 69 2.36 -30.85 13.72
N ASP A 70 3.53 -30.32 14.07
CA ASP A 70 3.77 -29.64 15.36
C ASP A 70 3.23 -28.21 15.46
N GLY A 71 2.58 -27.73 14.39
CA GLY A 71 2.01 -26.38 14.31
C GLY A 71 2.99 -25.29 13.90
N THR A 72 4.24 -25.62 13.61
CA THR A 72 5.19 -24.68 12.99
C THR A 72 4.91 -24.51 11.49
N VAL A 73 5.42 -23.45 10.90
CA VAL A 73 5.30 -23.19 9.45
C VAL A 73 6.69 -23.02 8.85
N THR A 74 6.94 -23.77 7.78
CA THR A 74 8.15 -23.67 6.96
C THR A 74 7.84 -22.83 5.73
N THR A 75 8.64 -21.77 5.52
CA THR A 75 8.57 -20.93 4.32
C THR A 75 9.30 -21.59 3.15
N PRO A 76 9.06 -21.16 1.88
CA PRO A 76 9.70 -21.73 0.72
C PRO A 76 11.22 -21.60 0.76
N GLU A 77 11.90 -22.47 0.00
CA GLU A 77 13.36 -22.50 -0.12
C GLU A 77 13.92 -21.12 -0.50
N GLY A 78 14.96 -20.68 0.21
CA GLY A 78 15.66 -19.42 0.00
C GLY A 78 15.03 -18.21 0.73
N PHE A 79 13.78 -18.29 1.20
CA PHE A 79 13.12 -17.16 1.88
C PHE A 79 13.81 -16.78 3.19
N LYS A 80 14.20 -17.75 3.98
CA LYS A 80 14.88 -17.54 5.26
C LYS A 80 16.24 -16.87 5.08
N GLU A 81 17.02 -17.32 4.09
CA GLU A 81 18.32 -16.75 3.74
C GLU A 81 18.20 -15.33 3.18
N ALA A 82 17.19 -15.08 2.33
CA ALA A 82 16.90 -13.76 1.81
C ALA A 82 16.47 -12.80 2.92
N TYR A 83 15.65 -13.27 3.86
CA TYR A 83 15.23 -12.47 5.01
C TYR A 83 16.40 -12.15 5.95
N ARG A 84 17.30 -13.10 6.19
CA ARG A 84 18.52 -12.83 6.95
C ARG A 84 19.37 -11.75 6.26
N ALA A 85 19.56 -11.82 4.95
CA ALA A 85 20.29 -10.79 4.21
C ALA A 85 19.59 -9.42 4.29
N TYR A 86 18.25 -9.39 4.34
CA TYR A 86 17.47 -8.17 4.57
C TYR A 86 17.72 -7.59 5.96
N VAL A 87 17.72 -8.42 6.99
CA VAL A 87 18.00 -8.04 8.40
C VAL A 87 19.44 -7.58 8.56
N ASP A 88 20.41 -8.35 8.07
CA ASP A 88 21.84 -8.04 8.14
C ASP A 88 22.18 -6.70 7.44
N GLY A 89 21.43 -6.34 6.41
CA GLY A 89 21.53 -5.04 5.73
C GLY A 89 20.81 -3.88 6.42
N GLY A 90 20.06 -4.13 7.50
CA GLY A 90 19.33 -3.10 8.25
C GLY A 90 18.14 -2.48 7.50
N TRP A 91 17.62 -3.13 6.47
CA TRP A 91 16.62 -2.53 5.56
C TRP A 91 15.28 -2.23 6.22
N GLY A 92 14.88 -3.01 7.23
CA GLY A 92 13.67 -2.78 8.02
C GLY A 92 13.79 -1.58 8.96
N ALA A 93 15.03 -1.23 9.34
CA ALA A 93 15.32 -0.21 10.34
C ALA A 93 15.38 1.23 9.77
N VAL A 94 15.48 1.38 8.43
CA VAL A 94 15.76 2.66 7.77
C VAL A 94 14.89 3.82 8.26
N PRO A 95 13.53 3.74 8.35
CA PRO A 95 12.71 4.88 8.75
C PRO A 95 12.53 5.02 10.28
N PHE A 96 13.11 4.13 11.09
CA PHE A 96 12.87 4.09 12.54
C PHE A 96 13.92 4.87 13.34
N PRO A 97 13.61 5.24 14.62
CA PRO A 97 14.49 6.05 15.44
C PRO A 97 15.83 5.37 15.78
N PRO A 98 16.94 6.16 15.84
CA PRO A 98 18.28 5.63 16.16
C PRO A 98 18.40 5.01 17.55
N GLU A 99 17.59 5.45 18.50
CA GLU A 99 17.57 4.91 19.87
C GLU A 99 17.23 3.42 19.94
N TYR A 100 16.54 2.90 18.91
CA TYR A 100 16.23 1.47 18.75
C TYR A 100 17.02 0.80 17.62
N GLY A 101 18.06 1.47 17.09
CA GLY A 101 18.89 0.95 16.02
C GLY A 101 18.42 1.31 14.60
N GLY A 102 17.53 2.29 14.48
CA GLY A 102 17.02 2.77 13.20
C GLY A 102 17.92 3.80 12.51
N GLY A 103 17.64 4.07 11.23
CA GLY A 103 18.37 5.00 10.40
C GLY A 103 17.84 6.44 10.43
N ALA A 104 16.68 6.69 11.02
CA ALA A 104 15.97 7.97 11.03
C ALA A 104 15.81 8.63 9.64
N PHE A 105 15.58 7.84 8.61
CA PHE A 105 15.23 8.35 7.28
C PHE A 105 13.75 8.76 7.23
N PRO A 106 13.37 9.67 6.30
CA PRO A 106 11.97 9.98 6.05
C PRO A 106 11.14 8.74 5.73
N TRP A 107 9.87 8.73 6.15
CA TRP A 107 8.93 7.67 5.78
C TRP A 107 8.77 7.53 4.26
N LEU A 108 8.87 8.64 3.53
CA LEU A 108 8.93 8.67 2.07
C LEU A 108 10.00 7.73 1.50
N VAL A 109 11.18 7.68 2.11
CA VAL A 109 12.27 6.76 1.70
C VAL A 109 11.88 5.31 2.02
N GLY A 110 11.28 5.08 3.18
CA GLY A 110 10.73 3.76 3.55
C GLY A 110 9.72 3.24 2.53
N VAL A 111 8.84 4.11 2.01
CA VAL A 111 7.88 3.77 0.95
C VAL A 111 8.58 3.41 -0.37
N ALA A 112 9.64 4.12 -0.75
CA ALA A 112 10.42 3.78 -1.94
C ALA A 112 11.11 2.41 -1.82
N LEU A 113 11.67 2.09 -0.65
CA LEU A 113 12.24 0.77 -0.36
C LEU A 113 11.17 -0.34 -0.41
N GLN A 114 9.98 -0.06 0.12
CA GLN A 114 8.84 -1.00 0.03
C GLN A 114 8.38 -1.22 -1.41
N GLU A 115 8.37 -0.18 -2.29
CA GLU A 115 8.04 -0.36 -3.70
C GLU A 115 9.01 -1.32 -4.37
N ILE A 116 10.31 -1.13 -4.19
CA ILE A 116 11.36 -1.98 -4.78
C ILE A 116 11.18 -3.42 -4.30
N MET A 117 11.03 -3.63 -2.99
CA MET A 117 10.87 -4.96 -2.39
C MET A 117 9.58 -5.65 -2.85
N THR A 118 8.45 -4.94 -2.84
CA THR A 118 7.15 -5.51 -3.21
C THR A 118 7.08 -5.86 -4.70
N SER A 119 7.69 -5.05 -5.56
CA SER A 119 7.82 -5.34 -6.99
C SER A 119 8.70 -6.58 -7.24
N ALA A 120 9.73 -6.78 -6.44
CA ALA A 120 10.56 -7.97 -6.50
C ALA A 120 9.80 -9.24 -6.08
N ASN A 121 9.08 -9.18 -4.94
CA ASN A 121 8.35 -10.33 -4.40
C ASN A 121 7.28 -9.88 -3.39
N MET A 122 6.04 -9.83 -3.83
CA MET A 122 4.92 -9.40 -2.99
C MET A 122 4.72 -10.33 -1.77
N SER A 123 4.87 -11.65 -1.91
CA SER A 123 4.72 -12.58 -0.78
C SER A 123 5.77 -12.35 0.30
N PHE A 124 7.02 -12.08 -0.09
CA PHE A 124 8.12 -11.77 0.82
C PHE A 124 7.87 -10.45 1.55
N SER A 125 7.46 -9.40 0.83
CA SER A 125 7.27 -8.06 1.37
C SER A 125 6.19 -7.96 2.46
N MET A 126 5.28 -8.93 2.53
CA MET A 126 4.23 -8.97 3.54
C MET A 126 4.76 -9.04 4.97
N LEU A 127 5.89 -9.72 5.21
CA LEU A 127 6.49 -9.82 6.54
C LEU A 127 7.05 -8.47 7.03
N PRO A 128 7.95 -7.79 6.29
CA PRO A 128 8.42 -6.47 6.65
C PRO A 128 7.30 -5.43 6.77
N LEU A 129 6.29 -5.50 5.89
CA LEU A 129 5.15 -4.58 5.91
C LEU A 129 4.39 -4.66 7.25
N LEU A 130 4.05 -5.87 7.71
CA LEU A 130 3.34 -6.07 8.98
C LEU A 130 4.21 -5.68 10.17
N ASN A 131 5.53 -5.98 10.12
CA ASN A 131 6.47 -5.58 11.16
C ASN A 131 6.56 -4.06 11.29
N GLN A 132 6.66 -3.33 10.18
CA GLN A 132 6.70 -1.85 10.19
C GLN A 132 5.43 -1.25 10.83
N GLY A 133 4.25 -1.78 10.50
CA GLY A 133 3.01 -1.34 11.11
C GLY A 133 2.96 -1.61 12.61
N ALA A 134 3.45 -2.78 13.05
CA ALA A 134 3.53 -3.13 14.47
C ALA A 134 4.51 -2.22 15.22
N LEU A 135 5.67 -1.94 14.62
CA LEU A 135 6.67 -1.01 15.17
C LEU A 135 6.08 0.40 15.35
N ASP A 136 5.41 0.94 14.33
CA ASP A 136 4.79 2.26 14.37
C ASP A 136 3.76 2.36 15.51
N MET A 137 2.92 1.33 15.67
CA MET A 137 1.95 1.28 16.75
C MET A 137 2.62 1.22 18.15
N LEU A 138 3.66 0.39 18.32
CA LEU A 138 4.36 0.28 19.61
C LEU A 138 5.11 1.57 19.96
N LEU A 139 5.76 2.22 18.99
CA LEU A 139 6.43 3.51 19.18
C LEU A 139 5.48 4.58 19.74
N HIS A 140 4.23 4.62 19.26
CA HIS A 140 3.29 5.66 19.65
C HIS A 140 2.47 5.34 20.91
N HIS A 141 2.25 4.06 21.23
CA HIS A 141 1.23 3.67 22.21
C HIS A 141 1.71 2.73 23.31
N ALA A 142 2.85 2.06 23.14
CA ALA A 142 3.40 1.19 24.17
C ALA A 142 4.04 1.99 25.31
N SER A 143 4.13 1.40 26.53
CA SER A 143 4.87 1.98 27.63
C SER A 143 6.38 2.01 27.34
N GLU A 144 7.14 2.79 28.13
CA GLU A 144 8.60 2.86 27.98
C GLU A 144 9.23 1.47 28.15
N GLU A 145 8.80 0.73 29.17
CA GLU A 145 9.29 -0.62 29.43
C GLU A 145 8.97 -1.59 28.29
N GLN A 146 7.76 -1.50 27.71
CA GLN A 146 7.38 -2.31 26.56
C GLN A 146 8.22 -1.96 25.33
N ARG A 147 8.48 -0.67 25.10
CA ARG A 147 9.34 -0.24 23.98
C ARG A 147 10.78 -0.73 24.13
N GLU A 148 11.36 -0.64 25.34
CA GLU A 148 12.71 -1.14 25.62
C GLU A 148 12.83 -2.66 25.38
N VAL A 149 11.80 -3.44 25.71
CA VAL A 149 11.80 -4.89 25.53
C VAL A 149 11.66 -5.31 24.07
N TYR A 150 10.74 -4.67 23.31
CA TYR A 150 10.35 -5.20 21.99
C TYR A 150 10.97 -4.45 20.82
N LEU A 151 11.09 -3.11 20.87
CA LEU A 151 11.50 -2.33 19.71
C LEU A 151 12.91 -2.62 19.20
N PRO A 152 13.96 -2.77 20.04
CA PRO A 152 15.31 -3.01 19.53
C PRO A 152 15.40 -4.24 18.62
N LYS A 153 14.76 -5.34 19.00
CA LYS A 153 14.74 -6.59 18.23
C LYS A 153 13.81 -6.55 17.02
N MET A 154 12.71 -5.81 17.13
CA MET A 154 11.75 -5.66 16.02
C MET A 154 12.26 -4.67 14.97
N VAL A 155 12.94 -3.60 15.34
CA VAL A 155 13.54 -2.62 14.40
C VAL A 155 14.63 -3.28 13.56
N THR A 156 15.48 -4.11 14.17
CA THR A 156 16.48 -4.88 13.40
C THR A 156 15.84 -5.95 12.51
N GLY A 157 14.64 -6.44 12.84
CA GLY A 157 13.97 -7.54 12.16
C GLY A 157 14.30 -8.93 12.73
N GLU A 158 15.08 -9.02 13.80
CA GLU A 158 15.31 -10.29 14.52
C GLU A 158 14.00 -10.86 15.05
N TRP A 159 13.09 -9.99 15.49
CA TRP A 159 11.70 -10.31 15.81
C TRP A 159 10.77 -9.61 14.84
N THR A 160 9.60 -10.20 14.64
CA THR A 160 8.61 -9.65 13.69
C THR A 160 7.27 -9.42 14.37
N GLY A 161 6.51 -8.46 13.86
CA GLY A 161 5.20 -8.11 14.37
C GLY A 161 4.06 -8.57 13.46
N THR A 162 2.91 -8.85 14.05
CA THR A 162 1.68 -9.20 13.32
C THR A 162 0.48 -8.45 13.87
N MET A 163 -0.55 -8.31 13.04
CA MET A 163 -1.81 -7.66 13.38
C MET A 163 -2.93 -8.71 13.48
N ASN A 164 -3.57 -8.82 14.66
CA ASN A 164 -4.55 -9.87 14.96
C ASN A 164 -5.92 -9.27 15.33
N LEU A 165 -6.73 -8.97 14.29
CA LEU A 165 -8.07 -8.40 14.44
C LEU A 165 -9.15 -9.44 14.17
N THR A 166 -9.10 -10.02 12.98
CA THR A 166 -10.18 -10.76 12.34
C THR A 166 -10.49 -12.08 13.05
N GLU A 167 -11.78 -12.33 13.26
CA GLU A 167 -12.31 -13.60 13.74
C GLU A 167 -13.33 -14.15 12.75
N PRO A 168 -13.72 -15.43 12.82
CA PRO A 168 -14.66 -16.03 11.86
C PRO A 168 -15.97 -15.24 11.67
N GLN A 169 -16.48 -14.60 12.73
CA GLN A 169 -17.70 -13.79 12.72
C GLN A 169 -17.44 -12.29 12.63
N ALA A 170 -16.18 -11.83 12.72
CA ALA A 170 -15.80 -10.43 12.84
C ALA A 170 -14.67 -10.08 11.84
N GLY A 171 -15.06 -9.77 10.59
CA GLY A 171 -14.16 -9.29 9.55
C GLY A 171 -14.26 -7.77 9.41
N SER A 172 -15.14 -7.27 8.55
CA SER A 172 -15.39 -5.82 8.41
C SER A 172 -16.04 -5.22 9.66
N ASP A 173 -16.90 -5.98 10.35
CA ASP A 173 -17.42 -5.61 11.67
C ASP A 173 -16.50 -6.14 12.79
N VAL A 174 -15.41 -5.46 13.03
CA VAL A 174 -14.47 -5.78 14.12
C VAL A 174 -15.15 -5.64 15.50
N GLY A 175 -16.21 -4.85 15.59
CA GLY A 175 -17.01 -4.70 16.81
C GLY A 175 -17.63 -5.99 17.35
N ALA A 176 -17.75 -7.00 16.50
CA ALA A 176 -18.31 -8.32 16.84
C ALA A 176 -17.26 -9.33 17.37
N LEU A 177 -15.99 -8.93 17.55
CA LEU A 177 -14.95 -9.84 18.08
C LEU A 177 -15.27 -10.37 19.48
N THR A 178 -14.89 -11.62 19.75
CA THR A 178 -15.20 -12.37 20.97
C THR A 178 -13.97 -12.85 21.75
N THR A 179 -12.76 -12.70 21.21
CA THR A 179 -11.50 -12.99 21.92
C THR A 179 -11.50 -12.26 23.26
N LYS A 180 -11.16 -13.00 24.33
CA LYS A 180 -11.19 -12.51 25.72
C LYS A 180 -9.78 -12.26 26.24
N ALA A 181 -9.66 -11.26 27.11
CA ALA A 181 -8.45 -10.94 27.88
C ALA A 181 -8.83 -10.85 29.36
N VAL A 182 -8.43 -11.84 30.16
CA VAL A 182 -8.75 -11.90 31.59
C VAL A 182 -7.55 -11.41 32.39
N PRO A 183 -7.67 -10.30 33.17
CA PRO A 183 -6.57 -9.76 33.97
C PRO A 183 -6.12 -10.75 35.06
N GLN A 184 -4.82 -10.74 35.37
CA GLN A 184 -4.17 -11.55 36.41
C GLN A 184 -3.59 -10.65 37.50
N ASP A 185 -3.31 -11.24 38.66
CA ASP A 185 -2.76 -10.52 39.84
C ASP A 185 -1.34 -9.97 39.61
N ASP A 186 -0.61 -10.53 38.63
CA ASP A 186 0.75 -10.10 38.24
C ASP A 186 0.76 -8.97 37.18
N GLY A 187 -0.40 -8.43 36.83
CA GLY A 187 -0.54 -7.37 35.83
C GLY A 187 -0.57 -7.87 34.39
N THR A 188 -0.43 -9.18 34.13
CA THR A 188 -0.60 -9.78 32.81
C THR A 188 -2.08 -10.07 32.53
N TYR A 189 -2.37 -10.50 31.31
CA TYR A 189 -3.69 -10.96 30.90
C TYR A 189 -3.61 -12.37 30.31
N ARG A 190 -4.67 -13.15 30.47
CA ARG A 190 -4.83 -14.43 29.80
C ARG A 190 -5.76 -14.26 28.59
N ILE A 191 -5.17 -14.43 27.40
CA ILE A 191 -5.87 -14.26 26.13
C ILE A 191 -6.41 -15.61 25.67
N THR A 192 -7.71 -15.65 25.33
CA THR A 192 -8.38 -16.85 24.79
C THR A 192 -9.27 -16.50 23.62
N GLY A 193 -9.12 -17.22 22.51
CA GLY A 193 -9.92 -17.02 21.30
C GLY A 193 -9.20 -17.48 20.04
N THR A 194 -9.86 -17.28 18.89
CA THR A 194 -9.31 -17.66 17.59
C THR A 194 -9.26 -16.46 16.67
N LYS A 195 -8.10 -16.22 16.07
CA LYS A 195 -7.88 -15.20 15.03
C LYS A 195 -7.63 -15.87 13.69
N ILE A 196 -8.23 -15.33 12.62
CA ILE A 196 -8.11 -15.87 11.26
C ILE A 196 -7.49 -14.85 10.32
N PHE A 197 -6.95 -15.34 9.21
CA PHE A 197 -6.29 -14.52 8.18
C PHE A 197 -5.08 -13.74 8.70
N ILE A 198 -4.33 -14.31 9.65
CA ILE A 198 -3.17 -13.64 10.22
C ILE A 198 -1.95 -13.85 9.33
N THR A 199 -1.56 -12.80 8.64
CA THR A 199 -0.39 -12.76 7.77
C THR A 199 0.88 -12.98 8.60
N TYR A 200 1.68 -13.97 8.20
CA TYR A 200 2.90 -14.40 8.91
C TYR A 200 2.68 -14.64 10.41
N GLY A 201 1.49 -15.14 10.78
CA GLY A 201 1.17 -15.46 12.16
C GLY A 201 2.03 -16.57 12.76
N GLU A 202 2.57 -17.46 11.93
CA GLU A 202 3.61 -18.44 12.27
C GLU A 202 4.54 -18.60 11.06
N HIS A 203 5.84 -18.62 11.30
CA HIS A 203 6.88 -18.79 10.28
C HIS A 203 8.25 -19.09 10.92
N ASP A 204 9.25 -19.42 10.09
CA ASP A 204 10.60 -19.81 10.47
C ASP A 204 11.68 -18.76 10.11
N MET A 205 11.27 -17.51 9.79
CA MET A 205 12.17 -16.46 9.29
C MET A 205 12.72 -15.55 10.39
N SER A 206 12.08 -15.49 11.57
CA SER A 206 12.54 -14.70 12.72
C SER A 206 12.55 -15.52 14.01
N ASP A 207 13.29 -15.05 15.02
CA ASP A 207 13.46 -15.75 16.28
C ASP A 207 12.21 -15.69 17.16
N ASN A 208 11.45 -14.58 17.10
CA ASN A 208 10.19 -14.42 17.80
C ASN A 208 9.17 -13.69 16.93
N ILE A 209 7.88 -13.88 17.25
CA ILE A 209 6.76 -13.18 16.62
C ILE A 209 5.96 -12.47 17.71
N VAL A 210 5.81 -11.16 17.56
CA VAL A 210 5.08 -10.30 18.49
C VAL A 210 3.70 -10.03 17.92
N HIS A 211 2.68 -10.72 18.44
CA HIS A 211 1.31 -10.56 18.00
C HIS A 211 0.66 -9.37 18.70
N LEU A 212 0.13 -8.40 17.92
CA LEU A 212 -0.70 -7.32 18.44
C LEU A 212 -2.17 -7.73 18.33
N VAL A 213 -2.76 -8.14 19.46
CA VAL A 213 -4.04 -8.85 19.51
C VAL A 213 -5.15 -7.96 20.05
N LEU A 214 -6.24 -7.81 19.28
CA LEU A 214 -7.46 -7.19 19.78
C LEU A 214 -8.29 -8.18 20.58
N ALA A 215 -8.66 -7.81 21.81
CA ALA A 215 -9.48 -8.63 22.70
C ALA A 215 -10.34 -7.77 23.63
N ARG A 216 -11.28 -8.42 24.35
CA ARG A 216 -12.18 -7.78 25.32
C ARG A 216 -11.86 -8.21 26.73
N THR A 217 -11.79 -7.24 27.63
CA THR A 217 -11.78 -7.51 29.08
C THR A 217 -13.19 -7.86 29.57
N PRO A 218 -13.34 -8.51 30.74
CA PRO A 218 -14.65 -8.94 31.25
C PRO A 218 -15.66 -7.81 31.45
N THR A 219 -15.19 -6.59 31.69
CA THR A 219 -16.02 -5.39 31.95
C THR A 219 -16.21 -4.51 30.72
N ALA A 220 -15.69 -4.93 29.55
CA ALA A 220 -15.70 -4.14 28.33
C ALA A 220 -17.12 -3.87 27.79
N PRO A 221 -17.44 -2.64 27.39
CA PRO A 221 -18.71 -2.34 26.74
C PRO A 221 -18.78 -3.03 25.36
N PRO A 222 -20.00 -3.25 24.79
CA PRO A 222 -20.15 -3.86 23.49
C PRO A 222 -19.63 -2.94 22.36
N GLY A 223 -19.41 -3.54 21.17
CA GLY A 223 -18.97 -2.84 19.97
C GLY A 223 -17.48 -2.43 20.02
N THR A 224 -17.08 -1.55 19.13
CA THR A 224 -15.67 -1.16 18.97
C THR A 224 -15.09 -0.40 20.18
N LYS A 225 -15.96 0.22 20.99
CA LYS A 225 -15.56 0.98 22.19
C LYS A 225 -15.09 0.11 23.36
N GLY A 226 -15.29 -1.21 23.28
CA GLY A 226 -14.86 -2.13 24.35
C GLY A 226 -13.67 -3.01 23.93
N ILE A 227 -12.93 -2.61 22.92
CA ILE A 227 -11.79 -3.37 22.41
C ILE A 227 -10.48 -2.81 22.97
N SER A 228 -9.68 -3.69 23.56
CA SER A 228 -8.33 -3.42 24.03
C SER A 228 -7.31 -4.10 23.13
N CYS A 229 -6.06 -3.65 23.17
CA CYS A 229 -4.97 -4.22 22.39
C CYS A 229 -3.87 -4.77 23.31
N PHE A 230 -3.33 -5.93 22.96
CA PHE A 230 -2.37 -6.66 23.78
C PHE A 230 -1.16 -7.09 22.95
N ILE A 231 0.03 -6.99 23.54
CA ILE A 231 1.24 -7.68 23.07
C ILE A 231 1.14 -9.12 23.54
N VAL A 232 1.18 -10.06 22.60
CA VAL A 232 1.19 -11.51 22.87
C VAL A 232 2.36 -12.13 22.09
N PRO A 233 3.55 -12.28 22.68
CA PRO A 233 4.69 -12.83 21.98
C PRO A 233 4.56 -14.35 21.82
N LYS A 234 5.10 -14.91 20.71
CA LYS A 234 5.19 -16.36 20.47
C LYS A 234 6.04 -17.06 21.54
N TYR A 235 7.15 -16.46 21.92
CA TYR A 235 7.98 -16.85 23.05
C TYR A 235 7.98 -15.70 24.05
N LEU A 236 7.78 -16.00 25.34
CA LEU A 236 7.88 -15.02 26.40
C LEU A 236 9.29 -14.45 26.45
N VAL A 237 9.43 -13.24 26.94
CA VAL A 237 10.73 -12.56 27.04
C VAL A 237 11.11 -12.52 28.52
N ASN A 238 12.30 -13.03 28.85
CA ASN A 238 12.86 -12.99 30.18
C ASN A 238 13.39 -11.58 30.51
N ASP A 239 13.62 -11.28 31.78
CA ASP A 239 14.12 -9.98 32.25
C ASP A 239 15.48 -9.58 31.62
N ASP A 240 16.28 -10.56 31.19
CA ASP A 240 17.56 -10.33 30.51
C ASP A 240 17.42 -10.16 28.98
N GLY A 241 16.19 -10.13 28.45
CA GLY A 241 15.88 -10.01 27.02
C GLY A 241 16.03 -11.31 26.22
N SER A 242 16.37 -12.43 26.85
CA SER A 242 16.43 -13.75 26.20
C SER A 242 15.01 -14.32 25.99
N LEU A 243 14.91 -15.27 25.04
CA LEU A 243 13.66 -15.99 24.82
C LEU A 243 13.38 -16.98 25.95
N GLY A 244 12.20 -16.89 26.53
CA GLY A 244 11.68 -17.77 27.55
C GLY A 244 10.84 -18.92 26.98
N GLU A 245 9.84 -19.35 27.73
CA GLU A 245 8.93 -20.42 27.34
C GLU A 245 8.05 -20.03 26.14
N ARG A 246 7.65 -21.03 25.35
CA ARG A 246 6.67 -20.84 24.29
C ARG A 246 5.33 -20.50 24.90
N ASN A 247 4.76 -19.39 24.46
CA ASN A 247 3.44 -18.94 24.87
C ASN A 247 2.33 -19.86 24.29
N ASP A 248 1.14 -19.83 24.88
CA ASP A 248 0.00 -20.62 24.45
C ASP A 248 -0.68 -20.01 23.20
N VAL A 249 0.11 -19.93 22.13
CA VAL A 249 -0.32 -19.50 20.78
C VAL A 249 0.00 -20.62 19.80
N THR A 250 -1.04 -21.15 19.15
CA THR A 250 -0.92 -22.29 18.24
C THR A 250 -1.41 -21.91 16.84
N CYS A 251 -0.61 -22.17 15.81
CA CYS A 251 -1.07 -22.12 14.43
C CYS A 251 -1.87 -23.39 14.10
N VAL A 252 -3.18 -23.26 14.03
CA VAL A 252 -4.09 -24.39 13.78
C VAL A 252 -4.08 -24.80 12.32
N SER A 253 -4.06 -23.82 11.42
CA SER A 253 -4.01 -24.04 9.98
C SER A 253 -3.43 -22.82 9.26
N ILE A 254 -3.04 -23.01 8.01
CA ILE A 254 -2.77 -21.93 7.05
C ILE A 254 -3.73 -22.03 5.88
N GLU A 255 -4.08 -20.91 5.28
CA GLU A 255 -5.04 -20.84 4.18
C GLU A 255 -4.41 -21.28 2.85
N HIS A 256 -5.15 -22.10 2.08
CA HIS A 256 -4.82 -22.42 0.70
C HIS A 256 -5.37 -21.32 -0.22
N LYS A 257 -4.49 -20.46 -0.71
CA LYS A 257 -4.87 -19.18 -1.35
C LYS A 257 -4.70 -19.20 -2.87
N MET A 258 -5.42 -18.32 -3.55
CA MET A 258 -5.30 -18.02 -4.98
C MET A 258 -3.90 -17.51 -5.35
N GLY A 259 -3.34 -16.59 -4.54
CA GLY A 259 -2.04 -15.94 -4.75
C GLY A 259 -1.29 -15.74 -3.44
N ILE A 260 -0.14 -15.05 -3.51
CA ILE A 260 0.79 -14.82 -2.38
C ILE A 260 1.01 -16.08 -1.54
N LYS A 261 1.24 -17.21 -2.20
CA LYS A 261 1.24 -18.54 -1.56
C LYS A 261 2.39 -18.73 -0.58
N ALA A 262 3.51 -18.04 -0.79
CA ALA A 262 4.66 -18.06 0.10
C ALA A 262 4.44 -17.28 1.41
N SER A 263 3.49 -16.33 1.45
CA SER A 263 3.11 -15.63 2.67
C SER A 263 2.11 -16.49 3.46
N PRO A 264 2.49 -17.12 4.59
CA PRO A 264 1.56 -17.92 5.36
C PRO A 264 0.45 -17.05 5.96
N THR A 265 -0.78 -17.41 5.71
CA THR A 265 -1.97 -16.75 6.25
C THR A 265 -2.59 -17.68 7.26
N CYS A 266 -2.38 -17.40 8.55
CA CYS A 266 -2.60 -18.34 9.63
C CYS A 266 -3.98 -18.19 10.28
N VAL A 267 -4.49 -19.31 10.79
CA VAL A 267 -5.49 -19.36 11.85
C VAL A 267 -4.74 -19.59 13.15
N LEU A 268 -4.82 -18.65 14.08
CA LEU A 268 -4.16 -18.71 15.38
C LEU A 268 -5.17 -18.95 16.49
N SER A 269 -4.91 -19.97 17.32
CA SER A 269 -5.64 -20.25 18.57
C SER A 269 -4.82 -19.74 19.75
N TYR A 270 -5.43 -18.96 20.58
CA TYR A 270 -4.89 -18.43 21.82
C TYR A 270 -5.51 -19.17 22.99
N GLY A 271 -4.72 -19.74 23.89
CA GLY A 271 -5.20 -20.42 25.08
C GLY A 271 -5.74 -21.83 24.84
N GLU A 272 -5.26 -22.52 23.84
CA GLU A 272 -5.73 -23.89 23.51
C GLU A 272 -5.33 -24.92 24.59
N LYS A 273 -4.21 -24.69 25.29
CA LYS A 273 -3.69 -25.56 26.35
C LYS A 273 -4.37 -25.38 27.71
N GLY A 274 -5.31 -24.42 27.82
CA GLY A 274 -6.26 -24.30 28.91
C GLY A 274 -6.05 -23.13 29.88
N GLU A 275 -4.86 -22.54 29.97
CA GLU A 275 -4.59 -21.41 30.87
C GLU A 275 -4.75 -20.04 30.21
N GLY A 276 -4.74 -19.98 28.90
CA GLY A 276 -4.72 -18.75 28.12
C GLY A 276 -3.32 -18.27 27.78
N ALA A 277 -3.16 -17.63 26.62
CA ALA A 277 -1.90 -17.03 26.24
C ALA A 277 -1.60 -15.80 27.09
N VAL A 278 -0.35 -15.65 27.53
CA VAL A 278 0.10 -14.47 28.26
C VAL A 278 0.11 -13.26 27.33
N GLY A 279 -0.57 -12.19 27.75
CA GLY A 279 -0.61 -10.93 27.01
C GLY A 279 -0.37 -9.72 27.92
N TYR A 280 0.16 -8.65 27.35
CA TYR A 280 0.47 -7.39 28.02
C TYR A 280 -0.35 -6.27 27.40
N LEU A 281 -1.13 -5.55 28.22
CA LEU A 281 -1.97 -4.46 27.72
C LEU A 281 -1.12 -3.33 27.13
N ILE A 282 -1.49 -2.83 25.95
CA ILE A 282 -0.92 -1.63 25.37
C ILE A 282 -1.79 -0.43 25.78
N GLY A 283 -1.16 0.55 26.42
CA GLY A 283 -1.84 1.77 26.87
C GLY A 283 -3.00 1.51 27.81
N GLU A 284 -4.22 1.89 27.44
CA GLU A 284 -5.43 1.84 28.27
C GLU A 284 -6.42 0.79 27.77
N GLU A 285 -7.19 0.16 28.69
CA GLU A 285 -8.33 -0.66 28.32
C GLU A 285 -9.34 0.13 27.48
N ASN A 286 -9.98 -0.55 26.53
CA ASN A 286 -11.00 0.00 25.65
C ASN A 286 -10.49 1.06 24.63
N ALA A 287 -9.20 1.26 24.55
CA ALA A 287 -8.56 2.16 23.56
C ALA A 287 -7.91 1.41 22.37
N GLY A 288 -7.99 0.08 22.34
CA GLY A 288 -7.28 -0.77 21.37
C GLY A 288 -7.60 -0.47 19.92
N MET A 289 -8.84 -0.08 19.59
CA MET A 289 -9.18 0.35 18.23
C MET A 289 -8.44 1.62 17.82
N ARG A 290 -8.31 2.60 18.73
CA ARG A 290 -7.57 3.84 18.46
C ARG A 290 -6.10 3.54 18.15
N TYR A 291 -5.48 2.64 18.90
CA TYR A 291 -4.09 2.24 18.69
C TYR A 291 -3.92 1.45 17.39
N MET A 292 -4.83 0.53 17.13
CA MET A 292 -4.81 -0.26 15.91
C MET A 292 -4.98 0.59 14.64
N PHE A 293 -5.68 1.73 14.71
CA PHE A 293 -5.80 2.65 13.57
C PHE A 293 -4.45 3.24 13.14
N THR A 294 -3.50 3.44 14.04
CA THR A 294 -2.12 3.85 13.69
C THR A 294 -1.49 2.82 12.73
N MET A 295 -1.51 1.55 13.12
CA MET A 295 -1.02 0.45 12.28
C MET A 295 -1.81 0.32 10.97
N MET A 296 -3.14 0.42 11.03
CA MET A 296 -4.00 0.27 9.85
C MET A 296 -3.82 1.39 8.82
N ASN A 297 -3.59 2.63 9.24
CA ASN A 297 -3.39 3.75 8.31
C ASN A 297 -2.06 3.58 7.55
N ASN A 298 -1.01 3.16 8.26
CA ASN A 298 0.27 2.80 7.67
C ASN A 298 0.09 1.62 6.68
N ALA A 299 -0.57 0.55 7.11
CA ALA A 299 -0.84 -0.61 6.26
C ALA A 299 -1.66 -0.25 5.01
N ARG A 300 -2.61 0.67 5.08
CA ARG A 300 -3.42 1.10 3.91
C ARG A 300 -2.59 1.74 2.81
N LEU A 301 -1.63 2.61 3.16
CA LEU A 301 -0.70 3.17 2.18
C LEU A 301 0.14 2.08 1.53
N SER A 302 0.72 1.20 2.36
CA SER A 302 1.54 0.07 1.90
C SER A 302 0.76 -0.92 1.03
N VAL A 303 -0.53 -1.15 1.31
CA VAL A 303 -1.41 -1.97 0.46
C VAL A 303 -1.73 -1.28 -0.87
N GLY A 304 -1.91 0.03 -0.88
CA GLY A 304 -1.98 0.80 -2.12
C GLY A 304 -0.71 0.64 -2.97
N LEU A 305 0.45 0.68 -2.30
CA LEU A 305 1.76 0.45 -2.91
C LEU A 305 1.89 -0.97 -3.50
N GLN A 306 1.26 -1.99 -2.91
CA GLN A 306 1.22 -3.34 -3.50
C GLN A 306 0.58 -3.34 -4.88
N GLY A 307 -0.49 -2.57 -5.06
CA GLY A 307 -1.12 -2.42 -6.38
C GLY A 307 -0.19 -1.79 -7.41
N LEU A 308 0.54 -0.74 -7.03
CA LEU A 308 1.59 -0.12 -7.85
C LEU A 308 2.68 -1.12 -8.21
N SER A 309 3.26 -1.75 -7.20
CA SER A 309 4.45 -2.61 -7.32
C SER A 309 4.20 -3.83 -8.19
N ILE A 310 3.03 -4.47 -8.02
CA ILE A 310 2.70 -5.66 -8.81
C ILE A 310 2.33 -5.32 -10.26
N ALA A 311 1.73 -4.13 -10.48
CA ALA A 311 1.49 -3.61 -11.82
C ALA A 311 2.81 -3.29 -12.54
N GLU A 312 3.78 -2.68 -11.86
CA GLU A 312 5.13 -2.42 -12.37
C GLU A 312 5.80 -3.72 -12.82
N ARG A 313 5.78 -4.74 -11.97
CA ARG A 313 6.38 -6.05 -12.30
C ARG A 313 5.72 -6.71 -13.51
N ALA A 314 4.39 -6.68 -13.57
CA ALA A 314 3.64 -7.22 -14.71
C ALA A 314 3.92 -6.42 -16.00
N TYR A 315 4.07 -5.10 -15.89
CA TYR A 315 4.42 -4.23 -17.02
C TYR A 315 5.79 -4.58 -17.60
N GLN A 316 6.83 -4.74 -16.77
CA GLN A 316 8.17 -5.12 -17.23
C GLN A 316 8.12 -6.44 -18.03
N MET A 317 7.44 -7.45 -17.50
CA MET A 317 7.28 -8.73 -18.20
C MET A 317 6.50 -8.57 -19.51
N ALA A 318 5.44 -7.76 -19.54
CA ALA A 318 4.63 -7.54 -20.73
C ALA A 318 5.43 -6.82 -21.83
N VAL A 319 6.26 -5.84 -21.46
CA VAL A 319 7.13 -5.12 -22.41
C VAL A 319 8.14 -6.06 -23.06
N GLU A 320 8.86 -6.84 -22.25
CA GLU A 320 9.87 -7.77 -22.77
C GLU A 320 9.22 -8.83 -23.69
N TYR A 321 8.14 -9.44 -23.26
CA TYR A 321 7.40 -10.37 -24.10
C TYR A 321 6.94 -9.72 -25.41
N ALA A 322 6.44 -8.49 -25.37
CA ALA A 322 5.93 -7.79 -26.55
C ALA A 322 7.03 -7.45 -27.57
N LYS A 323 8.27 -7.20 -27.10
CA LYS A 323 9.45 -6.98 -27.96
C LYS A 323 9.92 -8.27 -28.65
N GLU A 324 9.83 -9.39 -27.96
CA GLU A 324 10.33 -10.69 -28.47
C GLU A 324 9.30 -11.42 -29.34
N ARG A 325 8.03 -11.42 -28.94
CA ARG A 325 6.96 -12.15 -29.60
C ARG A 325 6.64 -11.55 -30.99
N ARG A 326 6.77 -12.35 -32.02
CA ARG A 326 6.40 -11.98 -33.38
C ARG A 326 5.08 -12.64 -33.80
N GLN A 327 4.14 -11.83 -34.28
CA GLN A 327 2.84 -12.33 -34.75
C GLN A 327 2.15 -11.29 -35.65
N GLY A 328 1.66 -11.73 -36.79
CA GLY A 328 0.98 -10.83 -37.74
C GLY A 328 1.94 -9.82 -38.38
N ARG A 329 1.39 -8.82 -39.05
CA ARG A 329 2.11 -7.73 -39.69
C ARG A 329 1.56 -6.40 -39.18
N ALA A 330 2.41 -5.57 -38.61
CA ALA A 330 2.04 -4.24 -38.18
C ALA A 330 1.77 -3.32 -39.37
N PRO A 331 0.93 -2.27 -39.23
CA PRO A 331 0.74 -1.28 -40.26
C PRO A 331 2.07 -0.66 -40.71
N GLY A 332 2.32 -0.65 -42.03
CA GLY A 332 3.56 -0.12 -42.60
C GLY A 332 4.74 -1.09 -42.65
N ALA A 333 4.66 -2.27 -42.06
CA ALA A 333 5.72 -3.27 -42.14
C ALA A 333 5.83 -3.92 -43.53
N PRO A 334 7.01 -4.41 -43.93
CA PRO A 334 7.22 -5.09 -45.24
C PRO A 334 6.31 -6.30 -45.41
N ALA A 335 5.93 -6.58 -46.68
CA ALA A 335 5.11 -7.74 -47.01
C ALA A 335 5.90 -9.04 -46.78
N GLY A 336 5.26 -10.03 -46.14
CA GLY A 336 5.86 -11.35 -45.89
C GLY A 336 6.66 -11.45 -44.56
N GLU A 337 6.83 -10.35 -43.83
CA GLU A 337 7.52 -10.36 -42.55
C GLU A 337 6.53 -10.29 -41.36
N GLN A 338 6.83 -11.03 -40.30
CA GLN A 338 6.13 -10.90 -39.01
C GLN A 338 6.74 -9.79 -38.18
N SER A 339 5.91 -8.91 -37.63
CA SER A 339 6.32 -7.85 -36.72
C SER A 339 6.40 -8.36 -35.27
N ALA A 340 7.23 -7.73 -34.46
CA ALA A 340 7.10 -7.84 -33.02
C ALA A 340 5.72 -7.31 -32.58
N ILE A 341 5.09 -7.94 -31.59
CA ILE A 341 3.74 -7.51 -31.21
C ILE A 341 3.71 -6.09 -30.61
N VAL A 342 4.81 -5.60 -30.09
CA VAL A 342 4.97 -4.22 -29.64
C VAL A 342 4.75 -3.18 -30.77
N ASP A 343 4.87 -3.58 -32.02
CA ASP A 343 4.65 -2.69 -33.18
C ASP A 343 3.15 -2.54 -33.54
N HIS A 344 2.27 -3.36 -32.98
CA HIS A 344 0.83 -3.25 -33.19
C HIS A 344 0.20 -2.15 -32.33
N PRO A 345 -0.65 -1.28 -32.91
CA PRO A 345 -1.22 -0.12 -32.21
C PRO A 345 -1.95 -0.48 -30.90
N ASP A 346 -2.73 -1.57 -30.88
CA ASP A 346 -3.47 -1.96 -29.67
C ASP A 346 -2.56 -2.49 -28.55
N VAL A 347 -1.50 -3.24 -28.90
CA VAL A 347 -0.48 -3.65 -27.93
C VAL A 347 0.24 -2.43 -27.34
N ARG A 348 0.59 -1.46 -28.19
CA ARG A 348 1.17 -0.18 -27.72
C ARG A 348 0.23 0.57 -26.78
N ARG A 349 -1.07 0.63 -27.11
CA ARG A 349 -2.09 1.24 -26.25
C ARG A 349 -2.15 0.53 -24.89
N MET A 350 -2.16 -0.79 -24.86
CA MET A 350 -2.14 -1.57 -23.59
C MET A 350 -0.92 -1.26 -22.75
N LEU A 351 0.27 -1.27 -23.35
CA LEU A 351 1.52 -0.96 -22.63
C LEU A 351 1.57 0.49 -22.13
N LEU A 352 1.10 1.46 -22.92
CA LEU A 352 0.99 2.85 -22.50
C LEU A 352 -0.06 3.03 -21.39
N THR A 353 -1.18 2.31 -21.43
CA THR A 353 -2.17 2.31 -20.34
C THR A 353 -1.52 1.85 -19.04
N MET A 354 -0.72 0.77 -19.08
CA MET A 354 -0.01 0.29 -17.89
C MET A 354 0.99 1.33 -17.40
N ARG A 355 1.88 1.84 -18.24
CA ARG A 355 2.96 2.75 -17.86
C ARG A 355 2.44 4.09 -17.32
N ALA A 356 1.51 4.71 -18.02
CA ALA A 356 0.93 5.99 -17.61
C ALA A 356 0.15 5.87 -16.28
N SER A 357 -0.60 4.77 -16.10
CA SER A 357 -1.32 4.51 -14.86
C SER A 357 -0.38 4.22 -13.68
N ILE A 358 0.70 3.48 -13.89
CA ILE A 358 1.77 3.24 -12.91
C ILE A 358 2.41 4.58 -12.50
N GLY A 359 2.72 5.45 -13.47
CA GLY A 359 3.26 6.78 -13.21
C GLY A 359 2.34 7.68 -12.38
N ALA A 360 1.04 7.64 -12.67
CA ALA A 360 0.02 8.35 -11.89
C ALA A 360 -0.08 7.81 -10.45
N LEU A 361 -0.14 6.49 -10.30
CA LEU A 361 -0.27 5.85 -8.99
C LEU A 361 0.97 6.06 -8.13
N ARG A 362 2.18 5.96 -8.71
CA ARG A 362 3.44 6.29 -8.01
C ARG A 362 3.43 7.73 -7.51
N GLY A 363 3.03 8.69 -8.34
CA GLY A 363 2.91 10.09 -7.93
C GLY A 363 1.95 10.28 -6.74
N ILE A 364 0.78 9.63 -6.73
CA ILE A 364 -0.18 9.70 -5.64
C ILE A 364 0.38 9.13 -4.33
N ILE A 365 0.95 7.93 -4.38
CA ILE A 365 1.47 7.23 -3.20
C ILE A 365 2.63 8.00 -2.57
N TYR A 366 3.54 8.53 -3.38
CA TYR A 366 4.67 9.31 -2.89
C TYR A 366 4.24 10.69 -2.36
N ALA A 367 3.25 11.33 -2.98
CA ALA A 367 2.65 12.55 -2.45
C ALA A 367 2.00 12.31 -1.08
N ASN A 368 1.32 11.17 -0.90
CA ASN A 368 0.77 10.78 0.39
C ASN A 368 1.87 10.52 1.43
N ALA A 369 2.92 9.79 1.08
CA ALA A 369 4.06 9.53 1.97
C ALA A 369 4.79 10.82 2.40
N ALA A 370 5.06 11.73 1.45
CA ALA A 370 5.65 13.02 1.75
C ALA A 370 4.75 13.90 2.66
N ALA A 371 3.44 13.82 2.47
CA ALA A 371 2.48 14.48 3.35
C ALA A 371 2.52 13.90 4.78
N MET A 372 2.74 12.59 4.96
CA MET A 372 2.92 11.97 6.29
C MET A 372 4.15 12.53 7.01
N ASP A 373 5.30 12.66 6.31
CA ASP A 373 6.49 13.25 6.89
C ASP A 373 6.25 14.72 7.31
N ARG A 374 5.63 15.54 6.43
CA ARG A 374 5.29 16.93 6.76
C ARG A 374 4.30 17.03 7.92
N ALA A 375 3.27 16.19 7.94
CA ALA A 375 2.25 16.18 9.00
C ALA A 375 2.86 15.86 10.37
N SER A 376 3.87 14.99 10.43
CA SER A 376 4.49 14.58 11.68
C SER A 376 5.67 15.47 12.12
N ARG A 377 6.36 16.16 11.20
CA ARG A 377 7.67 16.76 11.46
C ARG A 377 7.80 18.26 11.16
N HIS A 378 6.91 18.84 10.36
CA HIS A 378 7.04 20.25 9.99
C HIS A 378 6.89 21.17 11.22
N ALA A 379 7.70 22.24 11.33
CA ALA A 379 7.67 23.15 12.47
C ALA A 379 6.37 23.97 12.56
N ASP A 380 5.84 24.39 11.40
CA ASP A 380 4.59 25.17 11.31
C ASP A 380 3.37 24.27 11.48
N GLU A 381 2.50 24.61 12.44
CA GLU A 381 1.26 23.86 12.75
C GLU A 381 0.24 23.88 11.62
N GLU A 382 0.15 24.98 10.88
CA GLU A 382 -0.76 25.11 9.73
C GLU A 382 -0.35 24.16 8.60
N VAL A 383 0.98 24.05 8.33
CA VAL A 383 1.53 23.10 7.36
C VAL A 383 1.27 21.67 7.82
N ARG A 384 1.51 21.35 9.11
CA ARG A 384 1.21 20.01 9.65
C ARG A 384 -0.27 19.65 9.47
N ARG A 385 -1.17 20.59 9.79
CA ARG A 385 -2.61 20.38 9.63
C ARG A 385 -3.00 20.12 8.17
N GLY A 386 -2.56 20.98 7.25
CA GLY A 386 -2.84 20.81 5.82
C GLY A 386 -2.28 19.50 5.26
N ALA A 387 -1.08 19.12 5.68
CA ALA A 387 -0.46 17.85 5.32
C ALA A 387 -1.25 16.64 5.87
N GLN A 388 -1.72 16.71 7.12
CA GLN A 388 -2.56 15.67 7.71
C GLN A 388 -3.89 15.52 6.97
N GLU A 389 -4.54 16.61 6.59
CA GLU A 389 -5.77 16.58 5.79
C GLU A 389 -5.54 15.96 4.41
N LEU A 390 -4.39 16.24 3.80
CA LEU A 390 -4.00 15.60 2.53
C LEU A 390 -3.79 14.10 2.70
N VAL A 391 -3.10 13.64 3.76
CA VAL A 391 -2.98 12.21 4.13
C VAL A 391 -4.35 11.56 4.26
N GLU A 392 -5.26 12.21 4.98
CA GLU A 392 -6.61 11.70 5.20
C GLU A 392 -7.41 11.51 3.89
N LEU A 393 -7.29 12.46 2.95
CA LEU A 393 -7.95 12.38 1.64
C LEU A 393 -7.27 11.35 0.71
N LEU A 394 -5.93 11.30 0.69
CA LEU A 394 -5.20 10.44 -0.24
C LEU A 394 -5.11 8.98 0.21
N THR A 395 -5.30 8.66 1.49
CA THR A 395 -5.21 7.27 1.98
C THR A 395 -6.28 6.36 1.36
N PRO A 396 -7.59 6.72 1.32
CA PRO A 396 -8.59 5.93 0.59
C PRO A 396 -8.30 5.81 -0.91
N VAL A 397 -7.75 6.88 -1.51
CA VAL A 397 -7.37 6.90 -2.93
C VAL A 397 -6.20 5.94 -3.18
N SER A 398 -5.13 6.05 -2.39
CA SER A 398 -3.94 5.19 -2.48
C SER A 398 -4.33 3.72 -2.35
N LYS A 399 -5.10 3.36 -1.30
CA LYS A 399 -5.50 1.97 -1.06
C LYS A 399 -6.56 1.50 -2.04
N GLY A 400 -7.65 2.24 -2.19
CA GLY A 400 -8.81 1.80 -2.98
C GLY A 400 -8.49 1.73 -4.46
N TRP A 401 -8.09 2.85 -5.05
CA TRP A 401 -7.78 2.88 -6.48
C TRP A 401 -6.48 2.16 -6.81
N GLY A 402 -5.46 2.29 -5.97
CA GLY A 402 -4.18 1.62 -6.22
C GLY A 402 -4.31 0.12 -6.34
N THR A 403 -5.12 -0.50 -5.48
CA THR A 403 -5.33 -1.96 -5.52
C THR A 403 -6.27 -2.40 -6.65
N ASP A 404 -7.32 -1.64 -6.95
CA ASP A 404 -8.19 -1.92 -8.11
C ASP A 404 -7.38 -1.82 -9.40
N LEU A 405 -6.58 -0.75 -9.52
CA LEU A 405 -5.72 -0.53 -10.68
C LEU A 405 -4.65 -1.63 -10.81
N GLY A 406 -4.06 -2.09 -9.70
CA GLY A 406 -3.13 -3.21 -9.69
C GLY A 406 -3.74 -4.47 -10.33
N VAL A 407 -4.99 -4.80 -9.98
CA VAL A 407 -5.72 -5.93 -10.60
C VAL A 407 -6.01 -5.68 -12.08
N GLU A 408 -6.48 -4.48 -12.43
CA GLU A 408 -6.77 -4.10 -13.82
C GLU A 408 -5.51 -4.21 -14.69
N LEU A 409 -4.39 -3.65 -14.25
CA LEU A 409 -3.14 -3.61 -15.02
C LEU A 409 -2.46 -4.99 -15.12
N THR A 410 -2.51 -5.82 -14.08
CA THR A 410 -2.02 -7.20 -14.18
C THR A 410 -2.84 -8.03 -15.15
N SER A 411 -4.16 -7.79 -15.25
CA SER A 411 -5.02 -8.39 -16.29
C SER A 411 -4.64 -7.91 -17.70
N VAL A 412 -4.30 -6.62 -17.87
CA VAL A 412 -3.79 -6.09 -19.14
C VAL A 412 -2.45 -6.76 -19.51
N GLY A 413 -1.55 -6.96 -18.53
CA GLY A 413 -0.31 -7.70 -18.73
C GLY A 413 -0.54 -9.12 -19.26
N LEU A 414 -1.50 -9.86 -18.67
CA LEU A 414 -1.94 -11.16 -19.18
C LEU A 414 -2.43 -11.07 -20.65
N GLN A 415 -3.21 -10.04 -20.97
CA GLN A 415 -3.75 -9.84 -22.32
C GLN A 415 -2.64 -9.61 -23.35
N VAL A 416 -1.57 -8.89 -23.00
CA VAL A 416 -0.39 -8.69 -23.88
C VAL A 416 0.26 -10.03 -24.24
N PHE A 417 0.31 -11.00 -23.32
CA PHE A 417 0.82 -12.35 -23.59
C PHE A 417 -0.09 -13.19 -24.49
N GLY A 418 -1.35 -12.77 -24.69
CA GLY A 418 -2.33 -13.55 -25.45
C GLY A 418 -2.60 -14.92 -24.79
N GLY A 419 -2.77 -15.98 -25.58
CA GLY A 419 -3.00 -17.33 -25.05
C GLY A 419 -1.91 -17.82 -24.07
N MET A 420 -0.67 -17.38 -24.26
CA MET A 420 0.42 -17.70 -23.35
C MET A 420 0.26 -17.06 -21.95
N GLY A 421 -0.47 -15.95 -21.83
CA GLY A 421 -0.79 -15.34 -20.55
C GLY A 421 -1.67 -16.20 -19.64
N TYR A 422 -2.42 -17.14 -20.24
CA TYR A 422 -3.27 -18.08 -19.49
C TYR A 422 -2.54 -19.36 -19.04
N ILE A 423 -1.27 -19.48 -19.44
CA ILE A 423 -0.42 -20.62 -19.11
C ILE A 423 0.46 -20.30 -17.91
N GLU A 424 0.33 -21.06 -16.82
CA GLU A 424 1.02 -20.83 -15.53
C GLU A 424 2.55 -20.76 -15.68
N GLU A 425 3.15 -21.57 -16.56
CA GLU A 425 4.59 -21.65 -16.78
C GLU A 425 5.23 -20.34 -17.24
N THR A 426 4.44 -19.45 -17.84
CA THR A 426 4.93 -18.11 -18.27
C THR A 426 5.21 -17.19 -17.09
N GLY A 427 4.57 -17.43 -15.94
CA GLY A 427 4.71 -16.66 -14.70
C GLY A 427 3.89 -15.37 -14.66
N ILE A 428 3.37 -14.85 -15.77
CA ILE A 428 2.59 -13.60 -15.76
C ILE A 428 1.28 -13.74 -14.98
N ALA A 429 0.64 -14.91 -15.02
CA ALA A 429 -0.61 -15.20 -14.31
C ALA A 429 -0.46 -15.08 -12.79
N GLN A 430 0.73 -15.33 -12.23
CA GLN A 430 1.01 -15.17 -10.81
C GLN A 430 0.71 -13.74 -10.34
N HIS A 431 1.13 -12.72 -11.10
CA HIS A 431 0.94 -11.32 -10.69
C HIS A 431 -0.53 -10.94 -10.59
N PHE A 432 -1.37 -11.44 -11.49
CA PHE A 432 -2.82 -11.25 -11.40
C PHE A 432 -3.43 -11.96 -10.18
N ARG A 433 -2.98 -13.20 -9.89
CA ARG A 433 -3.44 -13.95 -8.72
C ARG A 433 -3.01 -13.27 -7.42
N ASP A 434 -1.77 -12.81 -7.34
CA ASP A 434 -1.22 -12.13 -6.17
C ASP A 434 -1.89 -10.77 -5.94
N ALA A 435 -2.17 -10.00 -6.99
CA ALA A 435 -2.84 -8.70 -6.89
C ALA A 435 -4.25 -8.78 -6.31
N ARG A 436 -4.98 -9.90 -6.54
CA ARG A 436 -6.42 -9.97 -6.31
C ARG A 436 -6.84 -9.82 -4.85
N ILE A 437 -5.97 -10.13 -3.90
CA ILE A 437 -6.29 -9.98 -2.48
C ILE A 437 -6.29 -8.51 -2.04
N ALA A 438 -5.48 -7.65 -2.66
CA ALA A 438 -5.28 -6.28 -2.21
C ALA A 438 -6.56 -5.41 -2.15
N PRO A 439 -7.54 -5.51 -3.08
CA PRO A 439 -8.84 -4.84 -2.94
C PRO A 439 -9.71 -5.35 -1.77
N ILE A 440 -9.38 -6.50 -1.18
CA ILE A 440 -10.23 -7.19 -0.21
C ILE A 440 -9.78 -6.91 1.23
N TYR A 441 -8.48 -7.09 1.54
CA TYR A 441 -7.97 -6.95 2.91
C TYR A 441 -7.64 -5.49 3.28
N GLU A 442 -7.30 -5.26 4.55
CA GLU A 442 -7.01 -3.94 5.16
C GLU A 442 -8.15 -2.92 4.99
N GLY A 443 -9.38 -3.42 5.12
CA GLY A 443 -10.60 -2.71 4.76
C GLY A 443 -10.86 -2.79 3.26
N THR A 444 -11.96 -3.41 2.87
CA THR A 444 -12.34 -3.54 1.46
C THR A 444 -12.35 -2.19 0.76
N ASN A 445 -12.23 -2.17 -0.57
CA ASN A 445 -12.31 -0.91 -1.31
C ASN A 445 -13.66 -0.20 -1.14
N GLY A 446 -14.73 -0.95 -0.88
CA GLY A 446 -16.02 -0.37 -0.44
C GLY A 446 -15.91 0.37 0.89
N ILE A 447 -15.16 -0.16 1.87
CA ILE A 447 -14.88 0.54 3.13
C ILE A 447 -14.04 1.80 2.90
N GLN A 448 -13.07 1.79 1.99
CA GLN A 448 -12.32 3.00 1.62
C GLN A 448 -13.22 4.07 0.99
N ALA A 449 -14.13 3.65 0.11
CA ALA A 449 -15.11 4.54 -0.51
C ALA A 449 -16.04 5.17 0.54
N MET A 450 -16.57 4.37 1.46
CA MET A 450 -17.40 4.83 2.57
C MET A 450 -16.63 5.77 3.51
N ASP A 451 -15.37 5.49 3.77
CA ASP A 451 -14.48 6.33 4.59
C ASP A 451 -14.26 7.70 3.93
N LEU A 452 -13.96 7.72 2.62
CA LEU A 452 -13.79 8.96 1.86
C LEU A 452 -15.05 9.83 1.95
N VAL A 453 -16.22 9.28 1.64
CA VAL A 453 -17.47 10.04 1.58
C VAL A 453 -17.98 10.39 2.98
N GLY A 454 -17.99 9.45 3.92
CA GLY A 454 -18.62 9.62 5.23
C GLY A 454 -17.76 10.34 6.27
N ARG A 455 -16.44 10.29 6.14
CA ARG A 455 -15.52 10.85 7.14
C ARG A 455 -14.56 11.91 6.60
N LYS A 456 -14.05 11.75 5.36
CA LYS A 456 -13.03 12.65 4.81
C LYS A 456 -13.64 13.87 4.14
N LEU A 457 -14.70 13.73 3.35
CA LEU A 457 -15.39 14.87 2.74
C LEU A 457 -15.92 15.88 3.78
N PRO A 458 -16.52 15.46 4.92
CA PRO A 458 -17.02 16.41 5.92
C PRO A 458 -15.93 17.12 6.75
N MET A 459 -14.65 16.77 6.61
CA MET A 459 -13.58 17.42 7.39
C MET A 459 -13.62 18.95 7.23
N ARG A 460 -13.58 19.67 8.34
CA ARG A 460 -13.74 21.13 8.41
C ARG A 460 -14.99 21.63 7.66
N ALA A 461 -16.10 20.91 7.76
CA ALA A 461 -17.33 21.21 7.01
C ALA A 461 -17.13 21.31 5.47
N GLY A 462 -16.28 20.44 4.91
CA GLY A 462 -15.91 20.42 3.50
C GLY A 462 -14.69 21.30 3.14
N GLY A 463 -14.10 22.00 4.11
CA GLY A 463 -12.96 22.88 3.86
C GLY A 463 -11.70 22.14 3.43
N ALA A 464 -11.44 20.94 3.94
CA ALA A 464 -10.29 20.15 3.55
C ALA A 464 -10.34 19.73 2.07
N VAL A 465 -11.49 19.26 1.59
CA VAL A 465 -11.65 18.91 0.17
C VAL A 465 -11.65 20.15 -0.72
N ALA A 466 -12.16 21.30 -0.24
CA ALA A 466 -12.11 22.55 -1.00
C ALA A 466 -10.66 23.01 -1.22
N ASP A 467 -9.80 22.95 -0.20
CA ASP A 467 -8.37 23.26 -0.33
C ASP A 467 -7.69 22.29 -1.30
N TYR A 468 -8.01 21.00 -1.21
CA TYR A 468 -7.50 19.99 -2.14
C TYR A 468 -7.88 20.28 -3.60
N LEU A 469 -9.14 20.64 -3.88
CA LEU A 469 -9.57 21.07 -5.21
C LEU A 469 -8.84 22.33 -5.67
N GLY A 470 -8.49 23.22 -4.74
CA GLY A 470 -7.65 24.40 -4.99
C GLY A 470 -6.23 24.06 -5.44
N TYR A 471 -5.60 23.00 -4.90
CA TYR A 471 -4.30 22.52 -5.38
C TYR A 471 -4.38 22.06 -6.83
N ILE A 472 -5.43 21.32 -7.21
CA ILE A 472 -5.64 20.91 -8.60
C ILE A 472 -5.87 22.11 -9.50
N GLU A 473 -6.70 23.08 -9.08
CA GLU A 473 -6.97 24.31 -9.82
C GLU A 473 -5.72 25.14 -10.06
N SER A 474 -4.83 25.25 -9.07
CA SER A 474 -3.52 25.90 -9.23
C SER A 474 -2.66 25.19 -10.29
N THR A 475 -2.72 23.88 -10.38
CA THR A 475 -2.01 23.11 -11.41
C THR A 475 -2.61 23.34 -12.79
N VAL A 476 -3.95 23.40 -12.90
CA VAL A 476 -4.65 23.76 -14.15
C VAL A 476 -4.19 25.14 -14.64
N ALA A 477 -4.09 26.14 -13.75
CA ALA A 477 -3.60 27.47 -14.12
C ALA A 477 -2.14 27.44 -14.63
N LYS A 478 -1.24 26.71 -13.97
CA LYS A 478 0.15 26.55 -14.41
C LYS A 478 0.27 25.85 -15.78
N LEU A 479 -0.58 24.86 -16.04
CA LEU A 479 -0.63 24.18 -17.34
C LEU A 479 -1.10 25.13 -18.46
N ALA A 480 -2.05 26.04 -18.18
CA ALA A 480 -2.49 27.05 -19.13
C ALA A 480 -1.36 28.04 -19.49
N GLU A 481 -0.57 28.46 -18.48
CA GLU A 481 0.58 29.35 -18.68
C GLU A 481 1.74 28.67 -19.44
N ALA A 482 1.81 27.33 -19.41
CA ALA A 482 2.84 26.56 -20.07
C ALA A 482 2.73 26.54 -21.61
N GLY A 483 1.59 26.98 -22.18
CA GLY A 483 1.39 27.15 -23.61
C GLY A 483 0.87 25.89 -24.34
N ASP A 484 0.87 25.96 -25.68
CA ASP A 484 0.20 24.98 -26.56
C ASP A 484 0.70 23.52 -26.40
N GLU A 485 1.93 23.33 -25.97
CA GLU A 485 2.53 22.01 -25.80
C GLU A 485 1.78 21.16 -24.75
N LEU A 486 1.25 21.80 -23.70
CA LEU A 486 0.49 21.12 -22.63
C LEU A 486 -1.02 21.39 -22.70
N ALA A 487 -1.53 21.97 -23.80
CA ALA A 487 -2.92 22.38 -23.92
C ALA A 487 -3.92 21.21 -23.75
N SER A 488 -3.61 20.02 -24.26
CA SER A 488 -4.49 18.85 -24.11
C SER A 488 -4.52 18.35 -22.66
N ILE A 489 -3.40 18.38 -21.94
CA ILE A 489 -3.32 18.03 -20.53
C ILE A 489 -4.10 19.05 -19.68
N HIS A 490 -3.92 20.36 -19.97
CA HIS A 490 -4.68 21.44 -19.35
C HIS A 490 -6.19 21.22 -19.49
N THR A 491 -6.68 21.05 -20.72
CA THR A 491 -8.13 20.89 -20.98
C THR A 491 -8.70 19.69 -20.28
N ALA A 492 -8.04 18.54 -20.38
CA ALA A 492 -8.52 17.30 -19.76
C ALA A 492 -8.54 17.40 -18.21
N LEU A 493 -7.53 18.03 -17.61
CA LEU A 493 -7.50 18.20 -16.15
C LEU A 493 -8.57 19.22 -15.67
N ALA A 494 -8.79 20.30 -16.41
CA ALA A 494 -9.85 21.26 -16.12
C ALA A 494 -11.26 20.62 -16.17
N ASP A 495 -11.53 19.79 -17.18
CA ASP A 495 -12.80 19.06 -17.33
C ASP A 495 -12.97 18.01 -16.22
N GLY A 496 -11.88 17.31 -15.88
CA GLY A 496 -11.85 16.35 -14.77
C GLY A 496 -12.14 17.03 -13.43
N LEU A 497 -11.51 18.18 -13.16
CA LEU A 497 -11.74 18.98 -11.95
C LEU A 497 -13.18 19.46 -11.87
N ALA A 498 -13.76 19.93 -12.97
CA ALA A 498 -15.16 20.35 -13.02
C ALA A 498 -16.12 19.19 -12.69
N SER A 499 -15.84 18.01 -13.21
CA SER A 499 -16.60 16.77 -12.92
C SER A 499 -16.49 16.38 -11.44
N LEU A 500 -15.27 16.43 -10.87
CA LEU A 500 -15.05 16.13 -9.47
C LEU A 500 -15.74 17.15 -8.56
N ARG A 501 -15.66 18.42 -8.89
CA ARG A 501 -16.33 19.51 -8.15
C ARG A 501 -17.86 19.30 -8.13
N THR A 502 -18.47 19.00 -9.28
CA THR A 502 -19.91 18.70 -9.40
C THR A 502 -20.33 17.54 -8.49
N ALA A 503 -19.59 16.44 -8.50
CA ALA A 503 -19.89 15.28 -7.67
C ALA A 503 -19.67 15.55 -6.18
N THR A 504 -18.60 16.28 -5.83
CA THR A 504 -18.28 16.67 -4.44
C THR A 504 -19.37 17.57 -3.85
N ASP A 505 -19.78 18.60 -4.58
CA ASP A 505 -20.81 19.55 -4.15
C ASP A 505 -22.15 18.82 -3.94
N TRP A 506 -22.50 17.89 -4.83
CA TRP A 506 -23.69 17.08 -4.68
C TRP A 506 -23.66 16.21 -3.41
N LEU A 507 -22.54 15.52 -3.15
CA LEU A 507 -22.38 14.69 -1.95
C LEU A 507 -22.43 15.51 -0.66
N LEU A 508 -21.78 16.67 -0.61
CA LEU A 508 -21.82 17.56 0.55
C LEU A 508 -23.22 18.12 0.81
N ALA A 509 -23.98 18.42 -0.25
CA ALA A 509 -25.33 18.97 -0.12
C ALA A 509 -26.38 17.90 0.22
N HIS A 510 -26.30 16.71 -0.38
CA HIS A 510 -27.31 15.65 -0.28
C HIS A 510 -26.90 14.53 0.69
N GLY A 511 -25.62 14.15 0.72
CA GLY A 511 -25.12 13.07 1.57
C GLY A 511 -25.23 13.37 3.07
N LEU A 512 -25.21 14.64 3.46
CA LEU A 512 -25.47 15.04 4.85
C LEU A 512 -26.96 14.96 5.21
N ALA A 513 -27.85 15.05 4.22
CA ALA A 513 -29.30 14.93 4.41
C ALA A 513 -29.77 13.46 4.36
N ASP A 514 -29.22 12.66 3.46
CA ASP A 514 -29.48 11.21 3.34
C ASP A 514 -28.16 10.42 3.19
N PRO A 515 -27.65 9.84 4.29
CA PRO A 515 -26.45 9.03 4.24
C PRO A 515 -26.55 7.82 3.29
N SER A 516 -27.75 7.29 3.02
CA SER A 516 -27.93 6.15 2.11
C SER A 516 -27.62 6.54 0.67
N ASP A 517 -28.00 7.74 0.25
CA ASP A 517 -27.69 8.28 -1.07
C ASP A 517 -26.18 8.52 -1.23
N ALA A 518 -25.54 9.09 -0.21
CA ALA A 518 -24.08 9.29 -0.21
C ALA A 518 -23.33 7.96 -0.32
N LEU A 519 -23.74 6.94 0.43
CA LEU A 519 -23.11 5.63 0.42
C LEU A 519 -23.35 4.87 -0.89
N ALA A 520 -24.50 5.05 -1.53
CA ALA A 520 -24.79 4.50 -2.85
C ALA A 520 -23.81 5.03 -3.93
N GLY A 521 -23.46 6.32 -3.84
CA GLY A 521 -22.50 6.98 -4.72
C GLY A 521 -21.02 6.82 -4.34
N ALA A 522 -20.69 6.21 -3.20
CA ALA A 522 -19.34 6.23 -2.63
C ALA A 522 -18.28 5.56 -3.52
N THR A 523 -18.54 4.37 -4.03
CA THR A 523 -17.58 3.63 -4.88
C THR A 523 -17.31 4.35 -6.21
N PRO A 524 -18.30 4.78 -7.00
CA PRO A 524 -18.04 5.57 -8.19
C PRO A 524 -17.38 6.93 -7.86
N TYR A 525 -17.64 7.53 -6.70
CA TYR A 525 -16.97 8.75 -6.27
C TYR A 525 -15.48 8.50 -5.97
N LEU A 526 -15.14 7.42 -5.26
CA LEU A 526 -13.74 7.05 -5.05
C LEU A 526 -12.99 6.90 -6.38
N ARG A 527 -13.61 6.23 -7.38
CA ARG A 527 -13.03 6.10 -8.71
C ARG A 527 -12.85 7.46 -9.40
N LEU A 528 -13.88 8.32 -9.38
CA LEU A 528 -13.83 9.66 -9.94
C LEU A 528 -12.73 10.51 -9.29
N PHE A 529 -12.72 10.57 -7.96
CA PHE A 529 -11.71 11.29 -7.19
C PHE A 529 -10.30 10.84 -7.56
N SER A 530 -10.10 9.52 -7.61
CA SER A 530 -8.79 8.91 -7.87
C SER A 530 -8.27 9.20 -9.28
N VAL A 531 -9.13 9.10 -10.29
CA VAL A 531 -8.74 9.36 -11.68
C VAL A 531 -8.37 10.84 -11.88
N VAL A 532 -9.10 11.76 -11.24
CA VAL A 532 -8.77 13.20 -11.30
C VAL A 532 -7.48 13.48 -10.53
N THR A 533 -7.27 12.84 -9.37
CA THR A 533 -5.98 12.89 -8.65
C THR A 533 -4.83 12.37 -9.51
N GLY A 534 -5.05 11.28 -10.25
CA GLY A 534 -4.08 10.78 -11.24
C GLY A 534 -3.75 11.81 -12.32
N GLY A 535 -4.77 12.47 -12.87
CA GLY A 535 -4.58 13.57 -13.83
C GLY A 535 -3.79 14.74 -13.24
N TRP A 536 -4.05 15.10 -11.99
CA TRP A 536 -3.33 16.14 -11.27
C TRP A 536 -1.83 15.83 -11.15
N VAL A 537 -1.45 14.66 -10.62
CA VAL A 537 -0.03 14.29 -10.47
C VAL A 537 0.67 14.10 -11.81
N MET A 538 -0.05 13.65 -12.85
CA MET A 538 0.50 13.59 -14.21
C MET A 538 0.70 14.98 -14.82
N GLY A 539 -0.19 15.93 -14.52
CA GLY A 539 -0.01 17.34 -14.88
C GLY A 539 1.22 17.97 -14.24
N LEU A 540 1.47 17.69 -12.95
CA LEU A 540 2.68 18.11 -12.25
C LEU A 540 3.95 17.50 -12.86
N GLN A 541 3.94 16.21 -13.18
CA GLN A 541 5.05 15.53 -13.86
C GLN A 541 5.32 16.13 -15.24
N ALA A 542 4.27 16.49 -15.99
CA ALA A 542 4.42 17.15 -17.29
C ALA A 542 5.06 18.53 -17.18
N LEU A 543 4.65 19.34 -16.20
CA LEU A 543 5.27 20.65 -15.94
C LEU A 543 6.75 20.52 -15.61
N ALA A 544 7.10 19.57 -14.73
CA ALA A 544 8.49 19.29 -14.35
C ALA A 544 9.32 18.82 -15.57
N ALA A 545 8.82 17.83 -16.32
CA ALA A 545 9.53 17.30 -17.49
C ALA A 545 9.74 18.38 -18.57
N ARG A 546 8.74 19.22 -18.82
CA ARG A 546 8.88 20.35 -19.75
C ARG A 546 9.95 21.35 -19.31
N GLN A 547 9.99 21.68 -18.00
CA GLN A 547 11.01 22.60 -17.46
C GLN A 547 12.42 22.02 -17.65
N LEU A 548 12.62 20.74 -17.31
CA LEU A 548 13.90 20.04 -17.47
C LEU A 548 14.37 19.99 -18.92
N LEU A 549 13.44 19.80 -19.87
CA LEU A 549 13.74 19.85 -21.30
C LEU A 549 14.14 21.27 -21.76
N ALA A 550 13.48 22.29 -21.24
CA ALA A 550 13.81 23.69 -21.56
C ALA A 550 15.19 24.10 -21.01
N ASP A 551 15.52 23.60 -19.81
CA ASP A 551 16.82 23.87 -19.16
C ASP A 551 17.96 23.01 -19.75
N GLY A 552 17.63 21.99 -20.54
CA GLY A 552 18.60 21.05 -21.13
C GLY A 552 19.29 20.16 -20.09
N THR A 553 18.64 19.90 -18.95
CA THR A 553 19.17 19.09 -17.84
C THR A 553 18.64 17.67 -17.86
N GLY A 554 19.48 16.71 -17.46
CA GLY A 554 19.11 15.31 -17.31
C GLY A 554 18.94 14.53 -18.62
N ASP A 555 18.20 13.41 -18.56
CA ASP A 555 17.95 12.54 -19.71
C ASP A 555 16.73 13.05 -20.52
N LYS A 556 17.04 13.65 -21.69
CA LYS A 556 16.03 14.17 -22.61
C LYS A 556 14.98 13.13 -23.00
N ALA A 557 15.39 11.89 -23.31
CA ALA A 557 14.48 10.86 -23.74
C ALA A 557 13.51 10.44 -22.60
N ALA A 558 14.00 10.40 -21.39
CA ALA A 558 13.18 10.12 -20.21
C ALA A 558 12.15 11.24 -19.96
N HIS A 559 12.52 12.51 -20.16
CA HIS A 559 11.58 13.63 -19.99
C HIS A 559 10.53 13.68 -21.09
N GLU A 560 10.90 13.40 -22.34
CA GLU A 560 9.95 13.25 -23.45
C GLU A 560 8.97 12.10 -23.19
N GLU A 561 9.43 10.99 -22.61
CA GLU A 561 8.60 9.86 -22.19
C GLU A 561 7.59 10.29 -21.12
N LYS A 562 7.99 11.08 -20.09
CA LYS A 562 7.07 11.61 -19.08
C LYS A 562 5.98 12.50 -19.66
N LEU A 563 6.33 13.37 -20.64
CA LEU A 563 5.32 14.17 -21.35
C LEU A 563 4.33 13.31 -22.14
N LEU A 564 4.82 12.26 -22.80
CA LEU A 564 3.99 11.33 -23.54
C LEU A 564 3.02 10.60 -22.61
N ASP A 565 3.50 10.10 -21.48
CA ASP A 565 2.69 9.38 -20.49
C ASP A 565 1.61 10.29 -19.87
N ALA A 566 1.97 11.53 -19.53
CA ALA A 566 1.03 12.50 -19.01
C ALA A 566 -0.07 12.84 -20.02
N ARG A 567 0.30 13.05 -21.28
CA ARG A 567 -0.65 13.30 -22.35
C ARG A 567 -1.57 12.09 -22.56
N PHE A 568 -0.99 10.88 -22.63
CA PHE A 568 -1.79 9.67 -22.79
C PHE A 568 -2.78 9.46 -21.65
N PHE A 569 -2.35 9.65 -20.39
CA PHE A 569 -3.24 9.55 -19.24
C PHE A 569 -4.39 10.56 -19.33
N CYS A 570 -4.07 11.80 -19.60
CA CYS A 570 -5.06 12.88 -19.66
C CYS A 570 -6.04 12.73 -20.82
N GLU A 571 -5.58 12.25 -22.00
CA GLU A 571 -6.43 12.10 -23.18
C GLU A 571 -7.23 10.79 -23.20
N GLN A 572 -6.69 9.69 -22.63
CA GLN A 572 -7.26 8.35 -22.81
C GLN A 572 -7.88 7.77 -21.52
N ILE A 573 -7.45 8.23 -20.33
CA ILE A 573 -7.88 7.66 -19.05
C ILE A 573 -8.74 8.67 -18.28
N LEU A 574 -8.27 9.90 -18.12
CA LEU A 574 -8.95 10.94 -17.33
C LEU A 574 -10.38 11.26 -17.81
N PRO A 575 -10.73 11.20 -19.12
CA PRO A 575 -12.09 11.50 -19.57
C PRO A 575 -13.19 10.61 -18.98
N GLN A 576 -12.86 9.44 -18.42
CA GLN A 576 -13.84 8.63 -17.69
C GLN A 576 -14.46 9.37 -16.49
N ALA A 577 -13.81 10.42 -15.97
CA ALA A 577 -14.29 11.21 -14.84
C ALA A 577 -15.69 11.75 -15.06
N ALA A 578 -15.97 12.34 -16.24
CA ALA A 578 -17.28 12.87 -16.55
C ALA A 578 -18.37 11.78 -16.60
N ALA A 579 -18.04 10.58 -17.07
CA ALA A 579 -18.98 9.46 -17.14
C ALA A 579 -19.36 8.89 -15.75
N LEU A 580 -18.56 9.14 -14.73
CA LEU A 580 -18.82 8.67 -13.35
C LEU A 580 -19.79 9.59 -12.58
N VAL A 581 -19.93 10.86 -12.95
CA VAL A 581 -20.79 11.83 -12.24
C VAL A 581 -22.25 11.34 -12.11
N PRO A 582 -22.91 10.83 -13.16
CA PRO A 582 -24.27 10.30 -13.03
C PRO A 582 -24.40 9.15 -12.02
N ALA A 583 -23.39 8.28 -11.94
CA ALA A 583 -23.41 7.16 -10.99
C ALA A 583 -23.23 7.64 -9.54
N VAL A 584 -22.46 8.71 -9.31
CA VAL A 584 -22.33 9.32 -7.98
C VAL A 584 -23.64 9.94 -7.51
N THR A 585 -24.38 10.59 -8.43
CA THR A 585 -25.58 11.38 -8.10
C THR A 585 -26.89 10.60 -8.26
N ALA A 586 -26.85 9.30 -8.50
CA ALA A 586 -28.02 8.47 -8.84
C ALA A 586 -29.00 8.20 -7.68
N THR A 587 -28.64 8.52 -6.45
CA THR A 587 -29.38 8.19 -5.21
C THR A 587 -29.48 6.67 -4.92
N ASN A 588 -29.98 6.33 -3.73
CA ASN A 588 -30.14 4.92 -3.29
C ASN A 588 -31.44 4.26 -3.81
N ARG A 589 -32.30 4.98 -4.53
CA ARG A 589 -33.64 4.52 -4.91
C ARG A 589 -33.67 3.12 -5.53
N ASP A 590 -32.88 2.90 -6.56
CA ASP A 590 -32.91 1.65 -7.31
C ASP A 590 -32.18 0.52 -6.58
N LEU A 591 -31.12 0.85 -5.81
CA LEU A 591 -30.41 -0.12 -4.96
C LEU A 591 -31.33 -0.62 -3.82
N ALA A 592 -32.09 0.26 -3.19
CA ALA A 592 -33.03 -0.09 -2.14
C ALA A 592 -34.25 -0.90 -2.66
N ALA A 593 -34.63 -0.71 -3.92
CA ALA A 593 -35.74 -1.43 -4.54
C ALA A 593 -35.34 -2.82 -5.07
N ALA A 594 -34.05 -3.08 -5.25
CA ALA A 594 -33.58 -4.37 -5.77
C ALA A 594 -33.83 -5.52 -4.78
N VAL A 595 -34.36 -6.63 -5.28
CA VAL A 595 -34.57 -7.88 -4.51
C VAL A 595 -33.63 -8.93 -5.05
N PHE A 596 -32.85 -9.55 -4.15
CA PHE A 596 -31.86 -10.59 -4.48
C PHE A 596 -32.19 -11.92 -3.82
#